data_19f0f28b9426d54b69e3afffbc3fd280
#
_entry.id   19f0f28b9426d54b69e3afffbc3fd280
#
_cell.length_a   1.000
_cell.length_b   1.000
_cell.length_c   1.000
_cell.angle_alpha   90.00
_cell.angle_beta   90.00
_cell.angle_gamma   90.00
#
_symmetry.space_group_name_H-M   'P 1'
#
loop_
_entity.id
_entity.type
_entity.pdbx_description
1 polymer ?
#
loop_
_entity_poly.entity_id
_entity_poly.type
_entity_poly.pdbx_seq_one_letter_code
_entity_poly.pdbx_strand_id
1 'polypeptide(L)'
;GGLTESIKIAEFSQKNNRIIVPHCWKTSVSISATAHFAFNTPNCAFIEYLPPQLCVEILRKELATEGFDYIDGKILPPTKPGLGIELNKDAIKKYKII
;
A
#
# COMPACT_ATOMS: atom_id res chain seq x y z
N GLY A 1 -10.67 7.78 0.78
CA GLY A 1 -11.96 7.09 0.79
C GLY A 1 -11.90 5.63 1.22
N GLY A 2 -10.71 5.03 1.42
CA GLY A 2 -10.55 3.62 1.76
C GLY A 2 -10.81 2.67 0.60
N LEU A 3 -10.71 1.35 0.86
CA LEU A 3 -10.81 0.32 -0.18
C LEU A 3 -12.18 0.30 -0.88
N THR A 4 -13.25 0.56 -0.15
CA THR A 4 -14.62 0.56 -0.70
C THR A 4 -14.79 1.57 -1.83
N GLU A 5 -14.33 2.81 -1.64
CA GLU A 5 -14.42 3.83 -2.68
C GLU A 5 -13.41 3.58 -3.81
N SER A 6 -12.21 3.08 -3.47
CA SER A 6 -11.20 2.73 -4.48
C SER A 6 -11.70 1.68 -5.46
N ILE A 7 -12.44 0.67 -4.98
CA ILE A 7 -13.05 -0.37 -5.84
C ILE A 7 -14.08 0.26 -6.79
N LYS A 8 -14.95 1.14 -6.31
CA LYS A 8 -15.94 1.82 -7.18
C LYS A 8 -15.27 2.67 -8.25
N ILE A 9 -14.18 3.37 -7.90
CA ILE A 9 -13.40 4.16 -8.84
C ILE A 9 -12.76 3.24 -9.90
N ALA A 10 -12.22 2.09 -9.47
CA ALA A 10 -11.64 1.11 -10.38
C ALA A 10 -12.65 0.56 -11.38
N GLU A 11 -13.84 0.18 -10.91
CA GLU A 11 -14.93 -0.29 -11.75
C GLU A 11 -15.38 0.78 -12.77
N PHE A 12 -15.51 2.03 -12.31
CA PHE A 12 -15.86 3.15 -13.18
C PHE A 12 -14.78 3.39 -14.25
N SER A 13 -13.50 3.35 -13.86
CA SER A 13 -12.37 3.50 -14.79
C SER A 13 -12.32 2.36 -15.81
N GLN A 14 -12.56 1.13 -15.37
CA GLN A 14 -12.59 -0.04 -16.23
C GLN A 14 -13.71 0.07 -17.28
N LYS A 15 -14.92 0.48 -16.88
CA LYS A 15 -16.05 0.72 -17.80
C LYS A 15 -15.74 1.77 -18.87
N ASN A 16 -14.82 2.69 -18.57
CA ASN A 16 -14.38 3.73 -19.50
C ASN A 16 -13.03 3.39 -20.18
N ASN A 17 -12.59 2.14 -20.15
CA ASN A 17 -11.33 1.67 -20.73
C ASN A 17 -10.12 2.48 -20.26
N ARG A 18 -10.07 2.79 -18.97
CA ARG A 18 -8.95 3.48 -18.30
C ARG A 18 -8.21 2.56 -17.36
N ILE A 19 -6.90 2.70 -17.30
CA ILE A 19 -6.07 2.06 -16.29
C ILE A 19 -6.07 2.89 -15.00
N ILE A 20 -5.76 2.22 -13.89
CA ILE A 20 -5.51 2.87 -12.60
C ILE A 20 -4.07 2.62 -12.19
N VAL A 21 -3.42 3.66 -11.71
CA VAL A 21 -2.09 3.61 -11.07
C VAL A 21 -2.22 4.29 -9.71
N PRO A 22 -2.43 3.55 -8.63
CA PRO A 22 -2.61 4.13 -7.30
C PRO A 22 -1.30 4.70 -6.78
N HIS A 23 -1.40 5.86 -6.13
CA HIS A 23 -0.31 6.54 -5.43
C HIS A 23 -0.47 6.38 -3.92
N CYS A 24 0.56 5.87 -3.24
CA CYS A 24 0.61 5.84 -1.79
C CYS A 24 2.05 5.76 -1.25
N TRP A 25 2.52 6.85 -0.65
CA TRP A 25 3.90 6.96 -0.15
C TRP A 25 4.00 7.10 1.37
N LYS A 26 2.90 7.15 2.10
CA LYS A 26 2.91 7.52 3.51
C LYS A 26 3.44 6.41 4.43
N THR A 27 2.60 5.51 4.86
CA THR A 27 3.00 4.47 5.82
C THR A 27 2.88 3.08 5.22
N SER A 28 3.61 2.12 5.79
CA SER A 28 3.50 0.71 5.40
C SER A 28 2.05 0.19 5.46
N VAL A 29 1.23 0.73 6.37
CA VAL A 29 -0.20 0.38 6.48
C VAL A 29 -0.95 0.74 5.21
N SER A 30 -0.87 1.99 4.75
CA SER A 30 -1.57 2.44 3.55
C SER A 30 -0.97 1.85 2.27
N ILE A 31 0.33 1.64 2.23
CA ILE A 31 1.00 1.01 1.09
C ILE A 31 0.56 -0.46 0.96
N SER A 32 0.49 -1.20 2.05
CA SER A 32 0.01 -2.59 2.03
C SER A 32 -1.47 -2.68 1.63
N ALA A 33 -2.33 -1.79 2.13
CA ALA A 33 -3.71 -1.71 1.67
C ALA A 33 -3.80 -1.41 0.16
N THR A 34 -2.95 -0.53 -0.36
CA THR A 34 -2.86 -0.21 -1.79
C THR A 34 -2.38 -1.41 -2.61
N ALA A 35 -1.44 -2.21 -2.10
CA ALA A 35 -1.00 -3.44 -2.75
C ALA A 35 -2.16 -4.44 -2.88
N HIS A 36 -2.91 -4.69 -1.80
CA HIS A 36 -4.11 -5.54 -1.84
C HIS A 36 -5.15 -5.04 -2.86
N PHE A 37 -5.39 -3.74 -2.89
CA PHE A 37 -6.27 -3.12 -3.89
C PHE A 37 -5.78 -3.40 -5.32
N ALA A 38 -4.50 -3.14 -5.59
CA ALA A 38 -3.92 -3.29 -6.91
C ALA A 38 -3.99 -4.73 -7.43
N PHE A 39 -3.66 -5.72 -6.59
CA PHE A 39 -3.74 -7.14 -6.96
C PHE A 39 -5.16 -7.63 -7.22
N ASN A 40 -6.17 -6.96 -6.64
CA ASN A 40 -7.57 -7.29 -6.86
C ASN A 40 -8.25 -6.42 -7.94
N THR A 41 -7.48 -5.60 -8.66
CA THR A 41 -8.02 -4.62 -9.62
C THR A 41 -7.50 -4.93 -11.03
N PRO A 42 -8.32 -5.51 -11.94
CA PRO A 42 -7.88 -5.99 -13.25
C PRO A 42 -7.25 -4.93 -14.16
N ASN A 43 -7.68 -3.67 -14.03
CA ASN A 43 -7.15 -2.54 -14.79
C ASN A 43 -6.04 -1.77 -14.06
N CYS A 44 -5.43 -2.36 -13.03
CA CYS A 44 -4.30 -1.82 -12.29
C CYS A 44 -3.04 -2.67 -12.58
N ALA A 45 -2.20 -2.21 -13.49
CA ALA A 45 -0.96 -2.92 -13.84
C ALA A 45 0.26 -2.42 -13.06
N PHE A 46 0.18 -1.24 -12.44
CA PHE A 46 1.29 -0.58 -11.76
C PHE A 46 0.83 0.06 -10.47
N ILE A 47 1.77 0.18 -9.51
CA ILE A 47 1.63 1.02 -8.32
C ILE A 47 2.72 2.07 -8.37
N GLU A 48 2.40 3.33 -8.08
CA GLU A 48 3.41 4.35 -7.86
C GLU A 48 4.02 4.13 -6.47
N TYR A 49 5.13 3.41 -6.45
CA TYR A 49 5.79 2.92 -5.24
C TYR A 49 7.16 3.57 -5.06
N LEU A 50 7.41 4.09 -3.87
CA LEU A 50 8.73 4.56 -3.46
C LEU A 50 9.41 3.48 -2.62
N PRO A 51 10.50 2.85 -3.08
CA PRO A 51 11.23 1.87 -2.29
C PRO A 51 11.72 2.42 -0.95
N PRO A 52 11.75 1.63 0.14
CA PRO A 52 12.18 2.10 1.47
C PRO A 52 13.57 2.74 1.48
N GLN A 53 14.47 2.29 0.60
CA GLN A 53 15.84 2.82 0.48
C GLN A 53 15.85 4.29 0.02
N LEU A 54 14.88 4.70 -0.77
CA LEU A 54 14.73 6.07 -1.28
C LEU A 54 13.84 6.94 -0.40
N CYS A 55 13.17 6.34 0.60
CA CYS A 55 12.26 7.04 1.49
C CYS A 55 13.01 7.62 2.69
N VAL A 56 12.82 8.90 2.94
CA VAL A 56 13.38 9.59 4.14
C VAL A 56 12.43 9.58 5.33
N GLU A 57 11.17 9.20 5.15
CA GLU A 57 10.11 9.21 6.15
C GLU A 57 10.38 8.19 7.27
N ILE A 58 10.75 8.68 8.44
CA ILE A 58 11.05 7.84 9.61
C ILE A 58 9.83 7.02 10.03
N LEU A 59 8.66 7.63 10.08
CA LEU A 59 7.42 6.96 10.49
C LEU A 59 7.08 5.78 9.57
N ARG A 60 7.32 5.88 8.28
CA ARG A 60 7.14 4.78 7.35
C ARG A 60 8.02 3.58 7.70
N LYS A 61 9.28 3.85 8.06
CA LYS A 61 10.27 2.80 8.38
C LYS A 61 10.04 2.15 9.73
N GLU A 62 9.56 2.92 10.71
CA GLU A 62 9.45 2.48 12.09
C GLU A 62 8.06 1.94 12.47
N LEU A 63 6.99 2.43 11.86
CA LEU A 63 5.62 2.15 12.30
C LEU A 63 5.19 0.70 12.10
N ALA A 64 5.55 0.12 10.97
CA ALA A 64 5.17 -1.25 10.61
C ALA A 64 6.09 -1.82 9.52
N THR A 65 6.16 -3.15 9.43
CA THR A 65 6.70 -3.83 8.26
C THR A 65 5.75 -3.70 7.08
N GLU A 66 6.27 -3.71 5.85
CA GLU A 66 5.42 -3.83 4.66
C GLU A 66 4.88 -5.25 4.54
N GLY A 67 3.64 -5.38 4.10
CA GLY A 67 2.93 -6.67 4.01
C GLY A 67 3.21 -7.45 2.73
N PHE A 68 4.23 -7.08 1.97
CA PHE A 68 4.60 -7.68 0.69
C PHE A 68 6.12 -7.62 0.47
N ASP A 69 6.62 -8.41 -0.46
CA ASP A 69 8.00 -8.35 -0.93
C ASP A 69 8.12 -7.47 -2.18
N TYR A 70 9.23 -6.73 -2.26
CA TYR A 70 9.61 -5.93 -3.43
C TYR A 70 10.90 -6.48 -4.01
N ILE A 71 10.83 -7.08 -5.20
CA ILE A 71 11.95 -7.76 -5.86
C ILE A 71 12.00 -7.32 -7.33
N ASP A 72 13.16 -6.86 -7.78
CA ASP A 72 13.42 -6.50 -9.18
C ASP A 72 12.36 -5.58 -9.80
N GLY A 73 11.97 -4.53 -9.06
CA GLY A 73 10.98 -3.56 -9.52
C GLY A 73 9.53 -4.05 -9.46
N LYS A 74 9.27 -5.20 -8.86
CA LYS A 74 7.95 -5.79 -8.74
C LYS A 74 7.54 -5.96 -7.28
N ILE A 75 6.29 -5.65 -6.99
CA ILE A 75 5.63 -6.00 -5.73
C ILE A 75 5.03 -7.40 -5.90
N LEU A 76 5.33 -8.30 -4.97
CA LEU A 76 4.73 -9.63 -4.95
C LEU A 76 3.43 -9.62 -4.14
N PRO A 77 2.47 -10.52 -4.44
CA PRO A 77 1.21 -10.59 -3.71
C PRO A 77 1.43 -10.81 -2.21
N PRO A 78 0.73 -10.05 -1.34
CA PRO A 78 0.76 -10.31 0.09
C PRO A 78 0.26 -11.73 0.41
N THR A 79 0.98 -12.46 1.26
CA THR A 79 0.66 -13.85 1.61
C THR A 79 0.21 -14.02 3.05
N LYS A 80 0.44 -13.03 3.92
CA LYS A 80 0.03 -13.06 5.32
C LYS A 80 -1.41 -12.60 5.52
N PRO A 81 -2.10 -13.04 6.59
CA PRO A 81 -3.47 -12.62 6.90
C PRO A 81 -3.62 -11.09 7.05
N GLY A 82 -4.80 -10.57 6.76
CA GLY A 82 -5.12 -9.15 6.82
C GLY A 82 -4.30 -8.34 5.82
N LEU A 83 -3.73 -7.22 6.24
CA LEU A 83 -2.82 -6.43 5.39
C LEU A 83 -1.40 -7.02 5.30
N GLY A 84 -1.12 -8.11 6.01
CA GLY A 84 0.20 -8.74 6.04
C GLY A 84 1.26 -7.98 6.83
N ILE A 85 0.86 -6.93 7.57
CA ILE A 85 1.77 -6.05 8.33
C ILE A 85 1.81 -6.43 9.81
N GLU A 86 2.90 -6.04 10.47
CA GLU A 86 3.03 -6.06 11.93
C GLU A 86 3.33 -4.65 12.43
N LEU A 87 2.51 -4.15 13.34
CA LEU A 87 2.67 -2.82 13.93
C LEU A 87 3.76 -2.83 15.01
N ASN A 88 4.65 -1.85 14.95
CA ASN A 88 5.65 -1.63 15.99
C ASN A 88 5.02 -0.84 17.15
N LYS A 89 4.77 -1.52 18.27
CA LYS A 89 4.14 -0.94 19.46
C LYS A 89 4.96 0.19 20.08
N ASP A 90 6.27 0.14 19.99
CA ASP A 90 7.15 1.19 20.54
C ASP A 90 7.14 2.43 19.66
N ALA A 91 7.10 2.26 18.34
CA ALA A 91 6.90 3.37 17.42
C ALA A 91 5.53 4.03 17.63
N ILE A 92 4.47 3.25 17.85
CA ILE A 92 3.15 3.79 18.18
C ILE A 92 3.21 4.64 19.44
N LYS A 93 3.86 4.17 20.51
CA LYS A 93 4.04 4.95 21.75
C LYS A 93 4.85 6.23 21.52
N LYS A 94 5.96 6.12 20.75
CA LYS A 94 6.87 7.23 20.44
C LYS A 94 6.19 8.35 19.68
N TYR A 95 5.33 8.01 18.72
CA TYR A 95 4.70 8.97 17.81
C TYR A 95 3.23 9.27 18.14
N LYS A 96 2.71 8.74 19.24
CA LYS A 96 1.35 9.03 19.69
C LYS A 96 1.21 10.53 19.99
N ILE A 97 0.27 11.16 19.30
CA ILE A 97 -0.20 12.50 19.60
C ILE A 97 -1.36 12.35 20.57
N ILE A 98 -1.30 13.06 21.68
CA ILE A 98 -2.31 13.01 22.74
C ILE A 98 -3.59 13.67 22.26
#